data_dcd6953b17b4ea14aa1874e9793f3efa
#
_entry.id   dcd6953b17b4ea14aa1874e9793f3efa
#
_cell.length_a   1.000
_cell.length_b   1.000
_cell.length_c   1.000
_cell.angle_alpha   90.00
_cell.angle_beta   90.00
_cell.angle_gamma   90.00
#
_symmetry.space_group_name_H-M   'P 1'
#
loop_
_entity.id
_entity.type
_entity.pdbx_description
1 polymer ?
#
loop_
_entity_poly.entity_id
_entity_poly.type
_entity_poly.pdbx_seq_one_letter_code
_entity_poly.pdbx_strand_id
1 'polypeptide(L)'
;MATTKKYALDKFRNIGIIAHIDAGKTTTTEGILYRTGLKHKIGAVHEGETTTDWMAQEKERGITITSAAVTCFWKDHKINIIDTPGHIDFTVEVERSLRVLDGAVTVFDGKMGVESQSETVWRQADKYHVPRICFINKINQTGGDFFKSLESIHNRLNKHAFPIHLPIGFEQSVNGIIDLISMKAYTYKEFTDHELVEGEVPADMLDDAKKYRSLLIENAVAEDEKILEKYFDVGEEGLSEEEIKQAVRSAVLTGKFFVVSGGDGRGVIVEKLLDAVVDYLPSPLDRGSTWGTHPKTGDEIERKPDIAQPFAGLAFKIATDPFVGKLCFFRVYSGKVTAGSYILNSSKGDKERVGRIVRMHANNREDVTEVEAGDIAAIVGLKGTTTGNTLCDPNNPIVLE
;
A
#
# COMPACT_ATOMS: atom_id res chain seq x y z
N MET A 1 31.09 3.25 -1.75
CA MET A 1 29.82 3.64 -1.09
C MET A 1 28.80 3.74 -2.21
N ALA A 2 27.82 2.85 -2.25
CA ALA A 2 26.74 2.96 -3.20
C ALA A 2 25.94 4.22 -2.84
N THR A 3 25.87 5.19 -3.75
CA THR A 3 25.00 6.37 -3.61
C THR A 3 23.57 5.87 -3.63
N THR A 4 22.91 5.86 -2.47
CA THR A 4 21.50 5.51 -2.37
C THR A 4 20.72 6.47 -3.27
N LYS A 5 20.02 5.96 -4.28
CA LYS A 5 19.22 6.76 -5.20
C LYS A 5 18.21 7.57 -4.40
N LYS A 6 18.23 8.90 -4.54
CA LYS A 6 17.22 9.77 -3.95
C LYS A 6 15.98 9.76 -4.86
N TYR A 7 14.82 9.57 -4.26
CA TYR A 7 13.52 9.62 -4.93
C TYR A 7 12.82 10.93 -4.57
N ALA A 8 12.15 11.55 -5.52
CA ALA A 8 11.26 12.68 -5.27
C ALA A 8 9.99 12.19 -4.54
N LEU A 9 9.33 13.06 -3.78
CA LEU A 9 8.19 12.69 -2.92
C LEU A 9 7.00 12.12 -3.71
N ASP A 10 6.79 12.55 -4.94
CA ASP A 10 5.75 12.00 -5.85
C ASP A 10 6.02 10.54 -6.23
N LYS A 11 7.27 10.08 -6.08
CA LYS A 11 7.71 8.71 -6.36
C LYS A 11 7.64 7.77 -5.13
N PHE A 12 7.13 8.24 -4.01
CA PHE A 12 6.92 7.40 -2.84
C PHE A 12 5.50 6.82 -2.83
N ARG A 13 5.38 5.59 -2.33
CA ARG A 13 4.11 4.93 -2.00
C ARG A 13 4.24 4.26 -0.65
N ASN A 14 3.59 4.81 0.36
CA ASN A 14 3.50 4.20 1.69
C ASN A 14 2.18 3.45 1.76
N ILE A 15 2.21 2.16 1.57
CA ILE A 15 1.00 1.34 1.43
C ILE A 15 0.87 0.29 2.52
N GLY A 16 -0.36 0.00 2.88
CA GLY A 16 -0.72 -1.15 3.70
C GLY A 16 -1.28 -2.28 2.84
N ILE A 17 -0.99 -3.52 3.24
CA ILE A 17 -1.72 -4.68 2.73
C ILE A 17 -2.70 -5.08 3.81
N ILE A 18 -4.00 -4.94 3.52
CA ILE A 18 -5.10 -5.21 4.44
C ILE A 18 -5.98 -6.33 3.89
N ALA A 19 -6.42 -7.24 4.75
CA ALA A 19 -7.19 -8.40 4.31
C ALA A 19 -7.92 -9.07 5.47
N HIS A 20 -8.93 -9.88 5.14
CA HIS A 20 -9.42 -10.92 6.04
C HIS A 20 -8.36 -12.01 6.25
N ILE A 21 -8.47 -12.77 7.35
CA ILE A 21 -7.63 -13.96 7.61
C ILE A 21 -7.74 -14.91 6.42
N ASP A 22 -6.64 -15.52 6.04
CA ASP A 22 -6.52 -16.48 4.93
C ASP A 22 -6.88 -15.95 3.53
N ALA A 23 -7.21 -14.67 3.35
CA ALA A 23 -7.40 -14.09 2.01
C ALA A 23 -6.10 -14.06 1.17
N GLY A 24 -4.95 -14.31 1.81
CA GLY A 24 -3.63 -14.38 1.16
C GLY A 24 -2.85 -13.07 1.23
N LYS A 25 -3.04 -12.31 2.31
CA LYS A 25 -2.29 -11.07 2.58
C LYS A 25 -0.78 -11.30 2.53
N THR A 26 -0.25 -12.16 3.39
CA THR A 26 1.18 -12.47 3.47
C THR A 26 1.70 -13.06 2.14
N THR A 27 0.91 -13.91 1.49
CA THR A 27 1.24 -14.47 0.18
C THR A 27 1.38 -13.39 -0.89
N THR A 28 0.48 -12.40 -0.91
CA THR A 28 0.54 -11.27 -1.85
C THR A 28 1.74 -10.38 -1.56
N THR A 29 2.03 -10.10 -0.29
CA THR A 29 3.23 -9.36 0.14
C THR A 29 4.50 -10.07 -0.32
N GLU A 30 4.61 -11.38 -0.10
CA GLU A 30 5.75 -12.20 -0.55
C GLU A 30 5.90 -12.19 -2.09
N GLY A 31 4.77 -12.27 -2.82
CA GLY A 31 4.76 -12.14 -4.28
C GLY A 31 5.29 -10.79 -4.75
N ILE A 32 4.89 -9.70 -4.10
CA ILE A 32 5.41 -8.35 -4.37
C ILE A 32 6.93 -8.30 -4.14
N LEU A 33 7.41 -8.82 -3.01
CA LEU A 33 8.84 -8.82 -2.68
C LEU A 33 9.67 -9.67 -3.66
N TYR A 34 9.10 -10.76 -4.15
CA TYR A 34 9.72 -11.61 -5.18
C TYR A 34 9.80 -10.86 -6.52
N ARG A 35 8.69 -10.26 -6.99
CA ARG A 35 8.62 -9.55 -8.27
C ARG A 35 9.46 -8.27 -8.30
N THR A 36 9.67 -7.64 -7.16
CA THR A 36 10.58 -6.48 -7.03
C THR A 36 12.06 -6.86 -6.88
N GLY A 37 12.39 -8.16 -6.96
CA GLY A 37 13.76 -8.65 -6.91
C GLY A 37 14.41 -8.66 -5.52
N LEU A 38 13.64 -8.39 -4.46
CA LEU A 38 14.14 -8.42 -3.09
C LEU A 38 14.29 -9.84 -2.54
N LYS A 39 13.60 -10.79 -3.14
CA LYS A 39 13.68 -12.22 -2.81
C LYS A 39 13.95 -13.05 -4.05
N HIS A 40 14.66 -14.15 -3.86
CA HIS A 40 14.95 -15.10 -4.93
C HIS A 40 13.91 -16.24 -5.00
N LYS A 41 13.07 -16.39 -3.96
CA LYS A 41 12.02 -17.41 -3.86
C LYS A 41 10.85 -16.84 -3.08
N ILE A 42 9.63 -17.18 -3.47
CA ILE A 42 8.42 -16.84 -2.70
C ILE A 42 8.41 -17.72 -1.45
N GLY A 43 8.35 -17.09 -0.26
CA GLY A 43 8.27 -17.80 1.01
C GLY A 43 6.91 -18.50 1.18
N ALA A 44 6.92 -19.76 1.63
CA ALA A 44 5.70 -20.47 1.95
C ALA A 44 5.25 -20.15 3.38
N VAL A 45 4.02 -19.66 3.53
CA VAL A 45 3.45 -19.26 4.84
C VAL A 45 3.47 -20.43 5.82
N HIS A 46 3.11 -21.64 5.35
CA HIS A 46 3.05 -22.85 6.17
C HIS A 46 4.43 -23.42 6.55
N GLU A 47 5.49 -23.00 5.89
CA GLU A 47 6.87 -23.44 6.18
C GLU A 47 7.64 -22.43 7.04
N GLY A 48 7.02 -21.31 7.41
CA GLY A 48 7.64 -20.27 8.24
C GLY A 48 8.78 -19.50 7.56
N GLU A 49 8.83 -19.51 6.22
CA GLU A 49 9.89 -18.88 5.40
C GLU A 49 9.51 -17.46 4.95
N THR A 50 8.46 -16.86 5.53
CA THR A 50 7.97 -15.54 5.13
C THR A 50 8.83 -14.41 5.72
N THR A 51 8.93 -13.30 4.99
CA THR A 51 9.72 -12.11 5.39
C THR A 51 9.01 -11.29 6.46
N THR A 52 7.69 -11.24 6.39
CA THR A 52 6.86 -10.40 7.25
C THR A 52 6.55 -11.06 8.59
N ASP A 53 6.52 -12.40 8.64
CA ASP A 53 6.25 -13.19 9.85
C ASP A 53 7.57 -13.66 10.46
N TRP A 54 8.25 -12.78 11.20
CA TRP A 54 9.58 -13.05 11.76
C TRP A 54 9.58 -13.57 13.20
N MET A 55 8.46 -13.43 13.94
CA MET A 55 8.31 -13.96 15.29
C MET A 55 8.03 -15.46 15.26
N ALA A 56 8.56 -16.19 16.25
CA ALA A 56 8.32 -17.63 16.38
C ALA A 56 6.82 -17.97 16.43
N GLN A 57 6.02 -17.15 17.11
CA GLN A 57 4.57 -17.32 17.19
C GLN A 57 3.83 -17.05 15.89
N GLU A 58 4.31 -16.11 15.05
CA GLU A 58 3.79 -15.85 13.72
C GLU A 58 4.03 -17.05 12.81
N LYS A 59 5.26 -17.59 12.84
CA LYS A 59 5.65 -18.77 12.06
C LYS A 59 4.90 -20.01 12.45
N GLU A 60 4.72 -20.23 13.75
CA GLU A 60 3.99 -21.41 14.30
C GLU A 60 2.50 -21.38 13.94
N ARG A 61 1.88 -20.19 13.98
CA ARG A 61 0.45 -20.02 13.73
C ARG A 61 0.10 -19.69 12.28
N GLY A 62 1.08 -19.33 11.45
CA GLY A 62 0.87 -18.90 10.06
C GLY A 62 0.08 -17.59 9.94
N ILE A 63 0.11 -16.72 10.96
CA ILE A 63 -0.60 -15.44 10.99
C ILE A 63 0.34 -14.30 11.34
N THR A 64 0.17 -13.15 10.71
CA THR A 64 0.89 -11.91 11.06
C THR A 64 0.31 -11.35 12.36
N ILE A 65 1.13 -11.28 13.40
CA ILE A 65 0.77 -10.70 14.71
C ILE A 65 1.20 -9.24 14.77
N THR A 66 2.39 -8.94 14.23
CA THR A 66 2.96 -7.60 14.27
C THR A 66 3.18 -7.07 12.87
N SER A 67 2.81 -5.79 12.65
CA SER A 67 3.05 -5.13 11.35
C SER A 67 4.55 -5.13 11.04
N ALA A 68 4.94 -5.55 9.84
CA ALA A 68 6.28 -5.41 9.31
C ALA A 68 6.33 -4.26 8.30
N ALA A 69 7.39 -3.46 8.32
CA ALA A 69 7.62 -2.43 7.33
C ALA A 69 8.79 -2.84 6.44
N VAL A 70 8.55 -2.96 5.14
CA VAL A 70 9.54 -3.38 4.15
C VAL A 70 9.56 -2.41 2.99
N THR A 71 10.74 -2.04 2.52
CA THR A 71 10.91 -1.16 1.36
C THR A 71 11.26 -1.97 0.12
N CYS A 72 10.57 -1.71 -0.99
CA CYS A 72 10.85 -2.25 -2.32
C CYS A 72 10.81 -1.15 -3.39
N PHE A 73 11.16 -1.50 -4.62
CA PHE A 73 11.25 -0.56 -5.73
C PHE A 73 10.55 -1.12 -6.97
N TRP A 74 9.76 -0.27 -7.65
CA TRP A 74 9.08 -0.65 -8.88
C TRP A 74 8.94 0.56 -9.81
N LYS A 75 9.29 0.41 -11.09
CA LYS A 75 9.16 1.46 -12.12
C LYS A 75 9.53 2.87 -11.62
N ASP A 76 10.74 3.02 -11.12
CA ASP A 76 11.28 4.29 -10.59
C ASP A 76 10.51 4.86 -9.37
N HIS A 77 9.77 4.01 -8.65
CA HIS A 77 9.10 4.37 -7.39
C HIS A 77 9.69 3.60 -6.22
N LYS A 78 9.67 4.23 -5.07
CA LYS A 78 9.98 3.63 -3.78
C LYS A 78 8.66 3.29 -3.08
N ILE A 79 8.48 2.02 -2.77
CA ILE A 79 7.27 1.51 -2.12
C ILE A 79 7.66 1.02 -0.72
N ASN A 80 7.09 1.64 0.31
CA ASN A 80 7.15 1.13 1.67
C ASN A 80 5.86 0.36 1.94
N ILE A 81 5.99 -0.91 2.23
CA ILE A 81 4.86 -1.81 2.53
C ILE A 81 4.79 -2.00 4.03
N ILE A 82 3.64 -1.72 4.62
CA ILE A 82 3.31 -2.07 6.00
C ILE A 82 2.32 -3.23 5.94
N ASP A 83 2.80 -4.41 6.30
CA ASP A 83 1.96 -5.60 6.42
C ASP A 83 1.22 -5.54 7.75
N THR A 84 -0.11 -5.38 7.70
CA THR A 84 -0.95 -5.21 8.88
C THR A 84 -1.48 -6.57 9.36
N PRO A 85 -1.64 -6.79 10.70
CA PRO A 85 -2.30 -7.99 11.18
C PRO A 85 -3.71 -8.14 10.60
N GLY A 86 -4.09 -9.37 10.22
CA GLY A 86 -5.43 -9.67 9.69
C GLY A 86 -6.42 -10.10 10.77
N HIS A 87 -6.01 -10.25 12.03
CA HIS A 87 -6.83 -10.78 13.11
C HIS A 87 -7.60 -9.70 13.87
N ILE A 88 -8.84 -9.98 14.27
CA ILE A 88 -9.70 -9.04 15.00
C ILE A 88 -9.09 -8.62 16.35
N ASP A 89 -8.32 -9.50 16.99
CA ASP A 89 -7.65 -9.23 18.26
C ASP A 89 -6.58 -8.13 18.15
N PHE A 90 -6.14 -7.80 16.92
CA PHE A 90 -5.11 -6.79 16.65
C PHE A 90 -5.67 -5.49 16.06
N THR A 91 -6.93 -5.17 16.31
CA THR A 91 -7.62 -3.96 15.81
C THR A 91 -6.82 -2.69 16.05
N VAL A 92 -6.21 -2.55 17.23
CA VAL A 92 -5.38 -1.37 17.59
C VAL A 92 -4.10 -1.28 16.74
N GLU A 93 -3.48 -2.41 16.42
CA GLU A 93 -2.29 -2.45 15.54
C GLU A 93 -2.65 -2.06 14.10
N VAL A 94 -3.81 -2.50 13.62
CA VAL A 94 -4.35 -2.12 12.31
C VAL A 94 -4.59 -0.61 12.26
N GLU A 95 -5.28 -0.03 13.25
CA GLU A 95 -5.55 1.41 13.32
C GLU A 95 -4.27 2.25 13.36
N ARG A 96 -3.28 1.83 14.15
CA ARG A 96 -1.97 2.50 14.21
C ARG A 96 -1.23 2.47 12.88
N SER A 97 -1.33 1.36 12.17
CA SER A 97 -0.74 1.23 10.83
C SER A 97 -1.47 2.11 9.82
N LEU A 98 -2.80 2.12 9.82
CA LEU A 98 -3.61 2.93 8.90
C LEU A 98 -3.32 4.44 9.01
N ARG A 99 -2.97 4.94 10.20
CA ARG A 99 -2.61 6.35 10.41
C ARG A 99 -1.36 6.80 9.64
N VAL A 100 -0.46 5.88 9.34
CA VAL A 100 0.82 6.19 8.67
C VAL A 100 0.84 5.79 7.21
N LEU A 101 -0.27 5.27 6.68
CA LEU A 101 -0.40 4.91 5.28
C LEU A 101 -0.87 6.08 4.42
N ASP A 102 -0.37 6.13 3.19
CA ASP A 102 -0.92 6.99 2.15
C ASP A 102 -2.04 6.29 1.39
N GLY A 103 -1.88 5.00 1.12
CA GLY A 103 -2.87 4.16 0.47
C GLY A 103 -2.82 2.71 0.96
N ALA A 104 -3.71 1.87 0.46
CA ALA A 104 -3.73 0.45 0.81
C ALA A 104 -4.13 -0.43 -0.37
N VAL A 105 -3.71 -1.69 -0.31
CA VAL A 105 -4.23 -2.79 -1.13
C VAL A 105 -5.09 -3.66 -0.24
N THR A 106 -6.38 -3.76 -0.54
CA THR A 106 -7.32 -4.64 0.14
C THR A 106 -7.40 -5.95 -0.61
N VAL A 107 -6.95 -7.03 0.02
CA VAL A 107 -6.95 -8.38 -0.58
C VAL A 107 -8.21 -9.12 -0.16
N PHE A 108 -8.95 -9.63 -1.14
CA PHE A 108 -10.15 -10.45 -0.96
C PHE A 108 -9.87 -11.89 -1.42
N ASP A 109 -10.49 -12.86 -0.76
CA ASP A 109 -10.47 -14.24 -1.23
C ASP A 109 -11.48 -14.41 -2.38
N GLY A 110 -11.02 -14.84 -3.55
CA GLY A 110 -11.87 -15.04 -4.72
C GLY A 110 -12.94 -16.11 -4.57
N LYS A 111 -12.84 -16.98 -3.55
CA LYS A 111 -13.84 -17.99 -3.24
C LYS A 111 -14.92 -17.46 -2.32
N MET A 112 -14.53 -16.67 -1.31
CA MET A 112 -15.40 -16.21 -0.24
C MET A 112 -15.96 -14.81 -0.49
N GLY A 113 -15.28 -14.00 -1.30
CA GLY A 113 -15.61 -12.59 -1.50
C GLY A 113 -15.37 -11.75 -0.25
N VAL A 114 -16.31 -10.86 0.07
CA VAL A 114 -16.26 -10.01 1.27
C VAL A 114 -16.69 -10.80 2.50
N GLU A 115 -15.85 -10.84 3.50
CA GLU A 115 -16.10 -11.47 4.79
C GLU A 115 -16.22 -10.41 5.91
N SER A 116 -16.66 -10.81 7.11
CA SER A 116 -16.93 -9.88 8.22
C SER A 116 -15.73 -9.02 8.62
N GLN A 117 -14.54 -9.59 8.60
CA GLN A 117 -13.32 -8.83 8.90
C GLN A 117 -12.94 -7.85 7.78
N SER A 118 -13.23 -8.21 6.51
CA SER A 118 -13.07 -7.28 5.40
C SER A 118 -13.88 -6.00 5.62
N GLU A 119 -15.13 -6.12 6.09
CA GLU A 119 -15.97 -4.96 6.42
C GLU A 119 -15.37 -4.12 7.56
N THR A 120 -14.85 -4.77 8.58
CA THR A 120 -14.26 -4.07 9.73
C THR A 120 -13.04 -3.26 9.32
N VAL A 121 -12.11 -3.87 8.61
CA VAL A 121 -10.89 -3.20 8.13
C VAL A 121 -11.22 -2.11 7.10
N TRP A 122 -12.24 -2.35 6.27
CA TRP A 122 -12.74 -1.36 5.32
C TRP A 122 -13.23 -0.09 6.01
N ARG A 123 -14.09 -0.23 7.04
CA ARG A 123 -14.57 0.91 7.85
C ARG A 123 -13.46 1.64 8.58
N GLN A 124 -12.45 0.91 9.05
CA GLN A 124 -11.28 1.53 9.66
C GLN A 124 -10.50 2.37 8.65
N ALA A 125 -10.29 1.85 7.43
CA ALA A 125 -9.64 2.60 6.37
C ALA A 125 -10.45 3.82 5.92
N ASP A 126 -11.80 3.76 5.93
CA ASP A 126 -12.67 4.91 5.71
C ASP A 126 -12.48 5.98 6.79
N LYS A 127 -12.42 5.58 8.07
CA LYS A 127 -12.18 6.48 9.21
C LYS A 127 -10.89 7.30 9.05
N TYR A 128 -9.84 6.69 8.49
CA TYR A 128 -8.54 7.35 8.25
C TYR A 128 -8.40 7.91 6.81
N HIS A 129 -9.48 7.90 6.03
CA HIS A 129 -9.49 8.39 4.64
C HIS A 129 -8.36 7.81 3.78
N VAL A 130 -8.11 6.50 3.91
CA VAL A 130 -7.06 5.79 3.16
C VAL A 130 -7.60 5.32 1.81
N PRO A 131 -7.14 5.91 0.67
CA PRO A 131 -7.46 5.41 -0.67
C PRO A 131 -7.01 3.96 -0.86
N ARG A 132 -7.78 3.16 -1.60
CA ARG A 132 -7.55 1.72 -1.70
C ARG A 132 -7.69 1.19 -3.12
N ILE A 133 -6.89 0.17 -3.39
CA ILE A 133 -7.06 -0.75 -4.51
C ILE A 133 -7.59 -2.07 -3.96
N CYS A 134 -8.54 -2.68 -4.64
CA CYS A 134 -9.04 -4.02 -4.34
C CYS A 134 -8.28 -5.05 -5.18
N PHE A 135 -7.81 -6.12 -4.56
CA PHE A 135 -7.18 -7.25 -5.23
C PHE A 135 -7.90 -8.54 -4.86
N ILE A 136 -8.61 -9.14 -5.82
CA ILE A 136 -9.30 -10.43 -5.65
C ILE A 136 -8.28 -11.53 -5.92
N ASN A 137 -7.81 -12.14 -4.84
CA ASN A 137 -6.79 -13.19 -4.85
C ASN A 137 -7.41 -14.58 -5.04
N LYS A 138 -6.63 -15.57 -5.44
CA LYS A 138 -7.02 -16.99 -5.58
C LYS A 138 -8.11 -17.25 -6.62
N ILE A 139 -8.30 -16.38 -7.59
CA ILE A 139 -9.30 -16.56 -8.67
C ILE A 139 -8.98 -17.76 -9.57
N ASN A 140 -7.72 -18.22 -9.59
CA ASN A 140 -7.21 -19.38 -10.31
C ASN A 140 -7.36 -20.70 -9.55
N GLN A 141 -8.05 -20.71 -8.42
CA GLN A 141 -8.29 -21.93 -7.64
C GLN A 141 -9.75 -22.39 -7.80
N THR A 142 -9.99 -23.70 -7.56
CA THR A 142 -11.36 -24.24 -7.57
C THR A 142 -12.26 -23.47 -6.62
N GLY A 143 -13.40 -22.99 -7.13
CA GLY A 143 -14.34 -22.10 -6.42
C GLY A 143 -13.96 -20.61 -6.47
N GLY A 144 -12.86 -20.24 -7.13
CA GLY A 144 -12.46 -18.86 -7.32
C GLY A 144 -13.29 -18.17 -8.43
N ASP A 145 -13.94 -17.06 -8.12
CA ASP A 145 -14.78 -16.32 -9.05
C ASP A 145 -14.60 -14.81 -8.84
N PHE A 146 -14.03 -14.16 -9.84
CA PHE A 146 -13.79 -12.72 -9.83
C PHE A 146 -15.08 -11.91 -9.79
N PHE A 147 -16.07 -12.25 -10.63
CA PHE A 147 -17.29 -11.47 -10.76
C PHE A 147 -18.21 -11.62 -9.56
N LYS A 148 -18.30 -12.82 -8.99
CA LYS A 148 -19.02 -13.05 -7.74
C LYS A 148 -18.39 -12.27 -6.57
N SER A 149 -17.06 -12.22 -6.51
CA SER A 149 -16.34 -11.44 -5.50
C SER A 149 -16.54 -9.93 -5.71
N LEU A 150 -16.51 -9.44 -6.95
CA LEU A 150 -16.82 -8.05 -7.30
C LEU A 150 -18.26 -7.68 -6.89
N GLU A 151 -19.23 -8.54 -7.17
CA GLU A 151 -20.63 -8.34 -6.74
C GLU A 151 -20.72 -8.27 -5.21
N SER A 152 -20.01 -9.11 -4.50
CA SER A 152 -19.93 -9.08 -3.03
C SER A 152 -19.35 -7.75 -2.52
N ILE A 153 -18.34 -7.18 -3.20
CA ILE A 153 -17.78 -5.85 -2.88
C ILE A 153 -18.86 -4.77 -3.08
N HIS A 154 -19.59 -4.82 -4.19
CA HIS A 154 -20.68 -3.87 -4.47
C HIS A 154 -21.80 -3.92 -3.43
N ASN A 155 -22.20 -5.12 -3.01
CA ASN A 155 -23.32 -5.32 -2.12
C ASN A 155 -22.99 -5.01 -0.66
N ARG A 156 -21.76 -5.26 -0.22
CA ARG A 156 -21.37 -5.19 1.20
C ARG A 156 -20.45 -4.03 1.55
N LEU A 157 -19.68 -3.48 0.60
CA LEU A 157 -18.71 -2.42 0.86
C LEU A 157 -19.04 -1.14 0.11
N ASN A 158 -18.84 -1.11 -1.21
CA ASN A 158 -19.07 0.09 -2.00
C ASN A 158 -19.39 -0.20 -3.48
N LYS A 159 -20.40 0.46 -4.01
CA LYS A 159 -20.83 0.33 -5.42
C LYS A 159 -19.85 0.99 -6.41
N HIS A 160 -19.02 1.91 -5.95
CA HIS A 160 -18.01 2.61 -6.77
C HIS A 160 -16.68 1.84 -6.83
N ALA A 161 -16.75 0.52 -6.91
CA ALA A 161 -15.62 -0.36 -7.14
C ALA A 161 -15.68 -0.87 -8.59
N PHE A 162 -14.70 -0.47 -9.42
CA PHE A 162 -14.68 -0.74 -10.84
C PHE A 162 -13.44 -1.55 -11.24
N PRO A 163 -13.60 -2.63 -12.04
CA PRO A 163 -12.46 -3.37 -12.56
C PRO A 163 -11.57 -2.47 -13.42
N ILE A 164 -10.26 -2.59 -13.21
CA ILE A 164 -9.22 -2.11 -14.14
C ILE A 164 -8.64 -3.28 -14.93
N HIS A 165 -8.79 -4.49 -14.40
CA HIS A 165 -8.40 -5.73 -15.04
C HIS A 165 -9.56 -6.73 -14.99
N LEU A 166 -9.76 -7.47 -16.09
CA LEU A 166 -10.66 -8.62 -16.13
C LEU A 166 -9.85 -9.90 -16.31
N PRO A 167 -10.16 -10.99 -15.57
CA PRO A 167 -9.45 -12.25 -15.75
C PRO A 167 -9.78 -12.88 -17.10
N ILE A 168 -8.78 -13.51 -17.72
CA ILE A 168 -8.95 -14.37 -18.89
C ILE A 168 -9.03 -15.82 -18.40
N GLY A 169 -10.18 -16.45 -18.63
CA GLY A 169 -10.47 -17.80 -18.12
C GLY A 169 -11.23 -17.79 -16.79
N PHE A 170 -11.48 -18.98 -16.27
CA PHE A 170 -12.24 -19.22 -15.04
C PHE A 170 -11.57 -20.29 -14.19
N GLU A 171 -11.50 -20.12 -12.88
CA GLU A 171 -10.83 -21.04 -11.95
C GLU A 171 -9.44 -21.45 -12.47
N GLN A 172 -9.14 -22.74 -12.51
CA GLN A 172 -7.83 -23.28 -12.92
C GLN A 172 -7.45 -22.96 -14.37
N SER A 173 -8.40 -22.51 -15.20
CA SER A 173 -8.12 -22.06 -16.56
C SER A 173 -7.73 -20.59 -16.67
N VAL A 174 -7.74 -19.83 -15.56
CA VAL A 174 -7.25 -18.45 -15.55
C VAL A 174 -5.78 -18.43 -15.95
N ASN A 175 -5.48 -17.74 -17.06
CA ASN A 175 -4.14 -17.67 -17.65
C ASN A 175 -3.72 -16.24 -18.01
N GLY A 176 -4.43 -15.22 -17.51
CA GLY A 176 -4.08 -13.83 -17.77
C GLY A 176 -5.15 -12.87 -17.34
N ILE A 177 -4.95 -11.62 -17.76
CA ILE A 177 -5.92 -10.52 -17.58
C ILE A 177 -6.03 -9.68 -18.83
N ILE A 178 -7.15 -8.97 -18.96
CA ILE A 178 -7.35 -7.85 -19.85
C ILE A 178 -7.15 -6.58 -19.03
N ASP A 179 -6.26 -5.72 -19.47
CA ASP A 179 -6.09 -4.35 -18.94
C ASP A 179 -7.08 -3.44 -19.64
N LEU A 180 -8.05 -2.90 -18.89
CA LEU A 180 -9.13 -2.07 -19.43
C LEU A 180 -8.67 -0.65 -19.79
N ILE A 181 -7.50 -0.22 -19.34
CA ILE A 181 -6.95 1.08 -19.70
C ILE A 181 -6.32 1.03 -21.09
N SER A 182 -5.43 0.06 -21.32
CA SER A 182 -4.75 -0.11 -22.61
C SER A 182 -5.53 -0.94 -23.63
N MET A 183 -6.58 -1.64 -23.18
CA MET A 183 -7.33 -2.63 -23.97
C MET A 183 -6.43 -3.70 -24.60
N LYS A 184 -5.52 -4.23 -23.78
CA LYS A 184 -4.61 -5.32 -24.13
C LYS A 184 -4.77 -6.49 -23.19
N ALA A 185 -4.49 -7.68 -23.70
CA ALA A 185 -4.40 -8.90 -22.90
C ALA A 185 -2.95 -9.12 -22.44
N TYR A 186 -2.80 -9.59 -21.21
CA TYR A 186 -1.53 -10.01 -20.62
C TYR A 186 -1.69 -11.44 -20.12
N THR A 187 -1.01 -12.37 -20.75
CA THR A 187 -1.17 -13.80 -20.52
C THR A 187 0.11 -14.45 -20.02
N TYR A 188 -0.03 -15.62 -19.40
CA TYR A 188 1.05 -16.49 -18.94
C TYR A 188 0.69 -17.95 -19.21
N LYS A 189 1.68 -18.83 -19.32
CA LYS A 189 1.46 -20.28 -19.42
C LYS A 189 1.28 -20.89 -18.04
N GLU A 190 2.18 -20.51 -17.12
CA GLU A 190 2.11 -20.88 -15.70
C GLU A 190 2.03 -19.60 -14.87
N PHE A 191 1.22 -19.58 -13.81
CA PHE A 191 1.10 -18.40 -12.96
C PHE A 191 2.42 -17.97 -12.30
N THR A 192 3.39 -18.86 -12.23
CA THR A 192 4.75 -18.63 -11.72
C THR A 192 5.73 -18.15 -12.78
N ASP A 193 5.32 -17.95 -14.01
CA ASP A 193 6.17 -17.44 -15.09
C ASP A 193 6.89 -16.13 -14.70
N HIS A 194 8.01 -15.88 -15.35
CA HIS A 194 8.81 -14.68 -15.09
C HIS A 194 8.24 -13.43 -15.77
N GLU A 195 7.57 -13.58 -16.90
CA GLU A 195 7.09 -12.48 -17.74
C GLU A 195 5.66 -12.71 -18.22
N LEU A 196 4.93 -11.62 -18.38
CA LEU A 196 3.62 -11.59 -19.04
C LEU A 196 3.80 -11.40 -20.54
N VAL A 197 3.01 -12.11 -21.32
CA VAL A 197 2.95 -11.97 -22.78
C VAL A 197 1.82 -11.02 -23.13
N GLU A 198 2.16 -9.88 -23.75
CA GLU A 198 1.18 -8.90 -24.27
C GLU A 198 0.55 -9.42 -25.55
N GLY A 199 -0.77 -9.22 -25.71
CA GLY A 199 -1.53 -9.60 -26.88
C GLY A 199 -2.82 -8.83 -27.01
N GLU A 200 -3.61 -9.17 -28.01
CA GLU A 200 -4.94 -8.60 -28.25
C GLU A 200 -5.98 -9.17 -27.26
N VAL A 201 -7.02 -8.38 -26.98
CA VAL A 201 -8.16 -8.84 -26.19
C VAL A 201 -8.83 -10.04 -26.91
N PRO A 202 -9.10 -11.16 -26.23
CA PRO A 202 -9.83 -12.27 -26.83
C PRO A 202 -11.18 -11.83 -27.40
N ALA A 203 -11.52 -12.29 -28.61
CA ALA A 203 -12.69 -11.81 -29.34
C ALA A 203 -14.01 -12.07 -28.59
N ASP A 204 -14.08 -13.16 -27.84
CA ASP A 204 -15.24 -13.55 -27.02
C ASP A 204 -15.38 -12.70 -25.73
N MET A 205 -14.34 -11.97 -25.33
CA MET A 205 -14.33 -11.10 -24.16
C MET A 205 -14.37 -9.60 -24.52
N LEU A 206 -14.30 -9.24 -25.81
CA LEU A 206 -14.16 -7.86 -26.23
C LEU A 206 -15.36 -6.99 -25.83
N ASP A 207 -16.58 -7.51 -25.92
CA ASP A 207 -17.79 -6.77 -25.58
C ASP A 207 -17.88 -6.51 -24.07
N ASP A 208 -17.53 -7.50 -23.26
CA ASP A 208 -17.46 -7.33 -21.80
C ASP A 208 -16.33 -6.35 -21.42
N ALA A 209 -15.17 -6.46 -22.04
CA ALA A 209 -14.07 -5.53 -21.81
C ALA A 209 -14.47 -4.09 -22.13
N LYS A 210 -15.11 -3.82 -23.26
CA LYS A 210 -15.63 -2.49 -23.62
C LYS A 210 -16.66 -2.00 -22.60
N LYS A 211 -17.59 -2.83 -22.21
CA LYS A 211 -18.62 -2.50 -21.22
C LYS A 211 -18.01 -2.07 -19.88
N TYR A 212 -17.09 -2.86 -19.31
CA TYR A 212 -16.46 -2.54 -18.04
C TYR A 212 -15.53 -1.33 -18.16
N ARG A 213 -14.85 -1.16 -19.30
CA ARG A 213 -14.04 0.03 -19.58
C ARG A 213 -14.90 1.29 -19.57
N SER A 214 -16.02 1.30 -20.28
CA SER A 214 -16.91 2.47 -20.34
C SER A 214 -17.45 2.82 -18.96
N LEU A 215 -17.87 1.82 -18.17
CA LEU A 215 -18.29 2.04 -16.78
C LEU A 215 -17.17 2.63 -15.91
N LEU A 216 -15.95 2.14 -16.06
CA LEU A 216 -14.80 2.66 -15.33
C LEU A 216 -14.53 4.13 -15.68
N ILE A 217 -14.48 4.46 -16.98
CA ILE A 217 -14.16 5.80 -17.47
C ILE A 217 -15.25 6.80 -17.11
N GLU A 218 -16.52 6.48 -17.38
CA GLU A 218 -17.68 7.33 -17.08
C GLU A 218 -17.70 7.76 -15.60
N ASN A 219 -17.38 6.85 -14.69
CA ASN A 219 -17.35 7.16 -13.27
C ASN A 219 -16.06 7.84 -12.82
N ALA A 220 -14.93 7.57 -13.46
CA ALA A 220 -13.64 8.17 -13.09
C ALA A 220 -13.51 9.64 -13.55
N VAL A 221 -14.00 9.98 -14.76
CA VAL A 221 -13.85 11.34 -15.30
C VAL A 221 -14.63 12.39 -14.51
N ALA A 222 -15.66 11.97 -13.75
CA ALA A 222 -16.43 12.86 -12.90
C ALA A 222 -15.60 13.58 -11.81
N GLU A 223 -14.43 13.05 -11.47
CA GLU A 223 -13.56 13.59 -10.43
C GLU A 223 -12.40 14.46 -10.99
N ASP A 224 -12.37 14.71 -12.31
CA ASP A 224 -11.38 15.60 -12.96
C ASP A 224 -12.11 16.50 -13.97
N GLU A 225 -12.32 17.78 -13.59
CA GLU A 225 -13.11 18.74 -14.39
C GLU A 225 -12.62 18.87 -15.84
N LYS A 226 -11.30 18.91 -16.07
CA LYS A 226 -10.72 19.09 -17.42
C LYS A 226 -10.96 17.86 -18.30
N ILE A 227 -10.78 16.68 -17.73
CA ILE A 227 -10.98 15.43 -18.45
C ILE A 227 -12.49 15.20 -18.67
N LEU A 228 -13.33 15.58 -17.71
CA LEU A 228 -14.79 15.53 -17.84
C LEU A 228 -15.30 16.41 -18.98
N GLU A 229 -14.82 17.67 -19.08
CA GLU A 229 -15.16 18.55 -20.20
C GLU A 229 -14.78 17.91 -21.53
N LYS A 230 -13.54 17.42 -21.65
CA LYS A 230 -13.06 16.74 -22.86
C LYS A 230 -13.89 15.49 -23.17
N TYR A 231 -14.25 14.70 -22.15
CA TYR A 231 -15.09 13.51 -22.32
C TYR A 231 -16.46 13.85 -22.91
N PHE A 232 -17.09 14.95 -22.51
CA PHE A 232 -18.36 15.41 -23.09
C PHE A 232 -18.21 15.87 -24.53
N ASP A 233 -17.06 16.44 -24.90
CA ASP A 233 -16.82 16.95 -26.26
C ASP A 233 -16.50 15.84 -27.26
N VAL A 234 -15.66 14.88 -26.89
CA VAL A 234 -15.08 13.88 -27.83
C VAL A 234 -15.39 12.43 -27.48
N GLY A 235 -16.05 12.17 -26.36
CA GLY A 235 -16.37 10.83 -25.88
C GLY A 235 -15.15 10.06 -25.37
N GLU A 236 -15.36 8.80 -24.99
CA GLU A 236 -14.33 7.89 -24.48
C GLU A 236 -13.18 7.70 -25.46
N GLU A 237 -13.49 7.55 -26.75
CA GLU A 237 -12.50 7.29 -27.82
C GLU A 237 -11.55 8.48 -28.07
N GLY A 238 -11.92 9.67 -27.63
CA GLY A 238 -11.09 10.88 -27.74
C GLY A 238 -10.13 11.07 -26.56
N LEU A 239 -10.20 10.24 -25.53
CA LEU A 239 -9.28 10.29 -24.40
C LEU A 239 -8.05 9.43 -24.66
N SER A 240 -6.86 9.98 -24.35
CA SER A 240 -5.65 9.19 -24.34
C SER A 240 -5.57 8.25 -23.13
N GLU A 241 -4.71 7.25 -23.21
CA GLU A 241 -4.46 6.31 -22.11
C GLU A 241 -3.98 7.03 -20.84
N GLU A 242 -3.12 8.05 -20.99
CA GLU A 242 -2.62 8.88 -19.90
C GLU A 242 -3.73 9.70 -19.24
N GLU A 243 -4.65 10.26 -20.02
CA GLU A 243 -5.80 11.00 -19.50
C GLU A 243 -6.75 10.10 -18.72
N ILE A 244 -6.99 8.88 -19.22
CA ILE A 244 -7.79 7.87 -18.50
C ILE A 244 -7.11 7.48 -17.18
N LYS A 245 -5.80 7.22 -17.20
CA LYS A 245 -5.02 6.95 -15.98
C LYS A 245 -5.11 8.10 -14.99
N GLN A 246 -5.00 9.34 -15.45
CA GLN A 246 -5.13 10.53 -14.60
C GLN A 246 -6.53 10.62 -14.00
N ALA A 247 -7.59 10.42 -14.76
CA ALA A 247 -8.96 10.44 -14.26
C ALA A 247 -9.18 9.36 -13.19
N VAL A 248 -8.75 8.12 -13.46
CA VAL A 248 -8.83 7.02 -12.50
C VAL A 248 -8.03 7.33 -11.23
N ARG A 249 -6.82 7.90 -11.37
CA ARG A 249 -6.04 8.32 -10.21
C ARG A 249 -6.75 9.40 -9.40
N SER A 250 -7.26 10.45 -10.04
CA SER A 250 -8.00 11.53 -9.38
C SER A 250 -9.20 10.96 -8.60
N ALA A 251 -9.95 10.04 -9.21
CA ALA A 251 -11.06 9.37 -8.56
C ALA A 251 -10.63 8.51 -7.35
N VAL A 252 -9.57 7.71 -7.47
CA VAL A 252 -9.05 6.90 -6.35
C VAL A 252 -8.60 7.77 -5.18
N LEU A 253 -7.96 8.91 -5.45
CA LEU A 253 -7.48 9.83 -4.42
C LEU A 253 -8.61 10.43 -3.56
N THR A 254 -9.84 10.45 -4.05
CA THR A 254 -11.01 10.88 -3.24
C THR A 254 -11.30 9.94 -2.07
N GLY A 255 -10.80 8.71 -2.10
CA GLY A 255 -11.10 7.65 -1.14
C GLY A 255 -12.53 7.09 -1.24
N LYS A 256 -13.29 7.47 -2.27
CA LYS A 256 -14.68 7.05 -2.52
C LYS A 256 -14.84 6.20 -3.77
N PHE A 257 -13.81 6.12 -4.59
CA PHE A 257 -13.72 5.35 -5.82
C PHE A 257 -12.62 4.30 -5.68
N PHE A 258 -12.89 3.07 -6.09
CA PHE A 258 -11.99 1.96 -5.89
C PHE A 258 -11.76 1.21 -7.21
N VAL A 259 -10.51 0.94 -7.53
CA VAL A 259 -10.18 0.08 -8.66
C VAL A 259 -10.01 -1.36 -8.21
N VAL A 260 -10.45 -2.30 -9.03
CA VAL A 260 -10.42 -3.73 -8.73
C VAL A 260 -9.55 -4.47 -9.74
N SER A 261 -8.62 -5.25 -9.24
CA SER A 261 -7.80 -6.20 -9.97
C SER A 261 -7.96 -7.60 -9.38
N GLY A 262 -7.47 -8.63 -10.05
CA GLY A 262 -7.52 -9.98 -9.52
C GLY A 262 -6.45 -10.87 -10.11
N GLY A 263 -6.13 -11.95 -9.41
CA GLY A 263 -5.10 -12.89 -9.82
C GLY A 263 -4.73 -13.92 -8.74
N ASP A 264 -3.51 -14.42 -8.82
CA ASP A 264 -2.87 -15.18 -7.73
C ASP A 264 -1.73 -14.32 -7.16
N GLY A 265 -1.78 -14.06 -5.86
CA GLY A 265 -0.78 -13.25 -5.16
C GLY A 265 0.66 -13.81 -5.23
N ARG A 266 0.85 -15.06 -5.70
CA ARG A 266 2.16 -15.67 -5.97
C ARG A 266 2.59 -15.50 -7.42
N GLY A 267 1.65 -15.13 -8.29
CA GLY A 267 1.82 -15.17 -9.74
C GLY A 267 2.48 -13.95 -10.34
N VAL A 268 2.79 -14.06 -11.63
CA VAL A 268 3.35 -12.95 -12.44
C VAL A 268 2.38 -11.77 -12.53
N ILE A 269 1.10 -12.01 -12.34
CA ILE A 269 0.06 -10.95 -12.39
C ILE A 269 0.22 -9.88 -11.29
N VAL A 270 0.98 -10.17 -10.24
CA VAL A 270 1.32 -9.21 -9.18
C VAL A 270 2.07 -7.98 -9.75
N GLU A 271 2.74 -8.12 -10.90
CA GLU A 271 3.36 -6.98 -11.59
C GLU A 271 2.31 -5.95 -12.02
N LYS A 272 1.13 -6.39 -12.46
CA LYS A 272 0.02 -5.49 -12.80
C LYS A 272 -0.62 -4.84 -11.56
N LEU A 273 -0.62 -5.54 -10.43
CA LEU A 273 -0.99 -4.94 -9.15
C LEU A 273 0.02 -3.85 -8.73
N LEU A 274 1.32 -4.11 -8.90
CA LEU A 274 2.37 -3.12 -8.64
C LEU A 274 2.26 -1.90 -9.56
N ASP A 275 1.93 -2.10 -10.84
CA ASP A 275 1.62 -1.02 -11.78
C ASP A 275 0.45 -0.17 -11.26
N ALA A 276 -0.64 -0.80 -10.85
CA ALA A 276 -1.79 -0.10 -10.28
C ALA A 276 -1.46 0.66 -8.98
N VAL A 277 -0.61 0.11 -8.12
CA VAL A 277 -0.12 0.79 -6.91
C VAL A 277 0.62 2.08 -7.27
N VAL A 278 1.51 2.02 -8.26
CA VAL A 278 2.29 3.17 -8.72
C VAL A 278 1.40 4.21 -9.41
N ASP A 279 0.49 3.76 -10.28
CA ASP A 279 -0.34 4.63 -11.09
C ASP A 279 -1.45 5.30 -10.28
N TYR A 280 -2.09 4.61 -9.34
CA TYR A 280 -3.34 5.08 -8.73
C TYR A 280 -3.28 5.40 -7.24
N LEU A 281 -2.39 4.79 -6.45
CA LEU A 281 -2.31 5.10 -5.02
C LEU A 281 -1.55 6.42 -4.75
N PRO A 282 -1.93 7.15 -3.69
CA PRO A 282 -1.33 8.44 -3.39
C PRO A 282 0.15 8.37 -3.00
N SER A 283 0.85 9.44 -3.32
CA SER A 283 2.15 9.79 -2.74
C SER A 283 1.96 10.63 -1.47
N PRO A 284 3.02 10.87 -0.68
CA PRO A 284 2.97 11.82 0.44
C PRO A 284 2.54 13.24 0.03
N LEU A 285 2.83 13.68 -1.22
CA LEU A 285 2.38 14.97 -1.74
C LEU A 285 0.87 15.01 -1.94
N ASP A 286 0.27 13.94 -2.45
CA ASP A 286 -1.18 13.86 -2.65
C ASP A 286 -1.95 13.86 -1.32
N ARG A 287 -1.32 13.35 -0.24
CA ARG A 287 -1.90 13.41 1.11
C ARG A 287 -1.86 14.81 1.71
N GLY A 288 -0.97 15.66 1.22
CA GLY A 288 -0.85 17.04 1.63
C GLY A 288 -0.27 17.23 3.03
N SER A 289 -0.66 18.33 3.67
CA SER A 289 -0.17 18.74 4.98
C SER A 289 -0.68 17.85 6.12
N THR A 290 0.15 17.70 7.14
CA THR A 290 -0.21 17.05 8.40
C THR A 290 -0.39 18.13 9.47
N TRP A 291 -1.43 18.00 10.27
CA TRP A 291 -1.76 18.93 11.35
C TRP A 291 -1.40 18.34 12.71
N GLY A 292 -1.16 19.22 13.65
CA GLY A 292 -0.90 18.87 15.04
C GLY A 292 -0.98 20.12 15.92
N THR A 293 -0.69 19.95 17.20
CA THR A 293 -0.80 21.03 18.18
C THR A 293 0.54 21.34 18.84
N HIS A 294 0.75 22.59 19.20
CA HIS A 294 1.91 22.98 19.99
C HIS A 294 1.77 22.47 21.43
N PRO A 295 2.74 21.68 21.96
CA PRO A 295 2.57 20.96 23.23
C PRO A 295 2.39 21.85 24.47
N LYS A 296 2.75 23.16 24.39
CA LYS A 296 2.62 24.10 25.51
C LYS A 296 1.47 25.09 25.34
N THR A 297 1.27 25.62 24.11
CA THR A 297 0.26 26.66 23.87
C THR A 297 -1.07 26.10 23.38
N GLY A 298 -1.07 24.88 22.82
CA GLY A 298 -2.25 24.26 22.22
C GLY A 298 -2.59 24.81 20.83
N ASP A 299 -1.75 25.71 20.28
CA ASP A 299 -1.98 26.28 18.96
C ASP A 299 -1.86 25.21 17.88
N GLU A 300 -2.72 25.27 16.88
CA GLU A 300 -2.69 24.38 15.73
C GLU A 300 -1.50 24.70 14.82
N ILE A 301 -0.78 23.67 14.38
CA ILE A 301 0.42 23.78 13.54
C ILE A 301 0.27 22.89 12.32
N GLU A 302 0.51 23.47 11.15
CA GLU A 302 0.64 22.75 9.89
C GLU A 302 2.09 22.32 9.63
N ARG A 303 2.26 21.10 9.10
CA ARG A 303 3.52 20.60 8.54
C ARG A 303 3.29 20.08 7.12
N LYS A 304 3.98 20.68 6.16
CA LYS A 304 3.96 20.25 4.76
C LYS A 304 4.95 19.10 4.56
N PRO A 305 4.68 18.18 3.65
CA PRO A 305 5.62 17.11 3.28
C PRO A 305 6.81 17.69 2.48
N ASP A 306 7.66 18.43 3.17
CA ASP A 306 8.81 19.15 2.61
C ASP A 306 10.03 18.97 3.50
N ILE A 307 11.18 18.63 2.91
CA ILE A 307 12.45 18.43 3.61
C ILE A 307 12.98 19.71 4.27
N ALA A 308 12.60 20.89 3.77
CA ALA A 308 12.98 22.18 4.34
C ALA A 308 12.21 22.56 5.61
N GLN A 309 11.10 21.88 5.89
CA GLN A 309 10.31 22.06 7.11
C GLN A 309 11.04 21.50 8.34
N PRO A 310 10.68 21.96 9.57
CA PRO A 310 11.12 21.30 10.78
C PRO A 310 10.72 19.81 10.82
N PHE A 311 11.56 18.96 11.36
CA PHE A 311 11.28 17.54 11.50
C PHE A 311 10.04 17.27 12.34
N ALA A 312 9.14 16.45 11.80
CA ALA A 312 8.03 15.86 12.53
C ALA A 312 7.76 14.45 12.01
N GLY A 313 7.66 13.50 12.93
CA GLY A 313 7.39 12.10 12.63
C GLY A 313 6.55 11.43 13.70
N LEU A 314 5.92 10.32 13.35
CA LEU A 314 5.09 9.53 14.25
C LEU A 314 5.67 8.14 14.43
N ALA A 315 5.96 7.77 15.67
CA ALA A 315 6.32 6.40 16.04
C ALA A 315 5.06 5.51 16.02
N PHE A 316 4.96 4.62 15.05
CA PHE A 316 3.75 3.79 14.89
C PHE A 316 3.92 2.35 15.36
N LYS A 317 5.18 1.90 15.57
CA LYS A 317 5.47 0.55 16.03
C LYS A 317 6.78 0.47 16.81
N ILE A 318 6.76 -0.31 17.88
CA ILE A 318 7.95 -0.72 18.62
C ILE A 318 8.14 -2.23 18.45
N ALA A 319 9.33 -2.65 18.06
CA ALA A 319 9.71 -4.05 17.99
C ALA A 319 10.98 -4.29 18.79
N THR A 320 11.16 -5.50 19.27
CA THR A 320 12.41 -5.93 19.92
C THR A 320 13.10 -6.92 18.99
N ASP A 321 14.31 -6.59 18.61
CA ASP A 321 15.17 -7.40 17.78
C ASP A 321 16.26 -8.04 18.63
N PRO A 322 16.53 -9.36 18.49
CA PRO A 322 17.52 -10.05 19.34
C PRO A 322 18.94 -9.54 19.16
N PHE A 323 19.27 -8.91 18.02
CA PHE A 323 20.64 -8.47 17.70
C PHE A 323 20.88 -6.97 17.94
N VAL A 324 19.89 -6.13 17.66
CA VAL A 324 20.03 -4.66 17.75
C VAL A 324 19.18 -4.04 18.87
N GLY A 325 18.38 -4.84 19.55
CA GLY A 325 17.54 -4.38 20.65
C GLY A 325 16.25 -3.70 20.18
N LYS A 326 15.85 -2.63 20.87
CA LYS A 326 14.60 -1.91 20.62
C LYS A 326 14.65 -1.14 19.30
N LEU A 327 13.73 -1.46 18.38
CA LEU A 327 13.48 -0.78 17.12
C LEU A 327 12.21 0.07 17.23
N CYS A 328 12.32 1.35 16.94
CA CYS A 328 11.18 2.27 16.87
C CYS A 328 10.92 2.62 15.40
N PHE A 329 9.91 2.01 14.79
CA PHE A 329 9.45 2.34 13.45
C PHE A 329 8.68 3.66 13.47
N PHE A 330 9.02 4.55 12.56
CA PHE A 330 8.41 5.87 12.48
C PHE A 330 8.26 6.31 11.02
N ARG A 331 7.24 7.13 10.78
CA ARG A 331 7.04 7.83 9.53
C ARG A 331 7.46 9.30 9.70
N VAL A 332 8.18 9.83 8.72
CA VAL A 332 8.52 11.25 8.63
C VAL A 332 7.45 11.97 7.82
N TYR A 333 6.79 12.95 8.41
CA TYR A 333 5.79 13.80 7.74
C TYR A 333 6.39 15.08 7.18
N SER A 334 7.38 15.67 7.87
CA SER A 334 8.07 16.87 7.43
C SER A 334 9.53 16.86 7.85
N GLY A 335 10.35 17.65 7.16
CA GLY A 335 11.75 17.81 7.48
C GLY A 335 12.58 16.55 7.25
N LYS A 336 13.62 16.41 8.04
CA LYS A 336 14.50 15.25 8.06
C LYS A 336 15.09 15.00 9.45
N VAL A 337 15.47 13.75 9.69
CA VAL A 337 16.19 13.33 10.91
C VAL A 337 17.49 12.63 10.52
N THR A 338 18.56 12.93 11.25
CA THR A 338 19.91 12.43 10.98
C THR A 338 20.39 11.58 12.15
N ALA A 339 21.08 10.48 11.85
CA ALA A 339 21.75 9.67 12.86
C ALA A 339 22.76 10.51 13.67
N GLY A 340 22.78 10.34 14.99
CA GLY A 340 23.60 11.11 15.91
C GLY A 340 22.97 12.42 16.40
N SER A 341 21.87 12.90 15.81
CA SER A 341 21.13 14.09 16.23
C SER A 341 20.29 13.86 17.49
N TYR A 342 19.67 14.92 17.98
CA TYR A 342 18.68 14.87 19.06
C TYR A 342 17.31 15.21 18.54
N ILE A 343 16.31 14.49 19.03
CA ILE A 343 14.88 14.73 18.77
C ILE A 343 14.14 14.95 20.08
N LEU A 344 13.00 15.61 20.00
CA LEU A 344 12.05 15.73 21.09
C LEU A 344 10.94 14.69 20.90
N ASN A 345 10.71 13.86 21.91
CA ASN A 345 9.46 13.14 22.06
C ASN A 345 8.45 14.11 22.68
N SER A 346 7.71 14.79 21.84
CA SER A 346 6.80 15.86 22.28
C SER A 346 5.58 15.34 23.05
N SER A 347 5.21 14.08 22.86
CA SER A 347 4.15 13.42 23.64
C SER A 347 4.54 13.20 25.11
N LYS A 348 5.83 13.14 25.42
CA LYS A 348 6.38 12.93 26.79
C LYS A 348 7.18 14.12 27.31
N GLY A 349 7.62 15.01 26.44
CA GLY A 349 8.47 16.15 26.80
C GLY A 349 9.96 15.83 26.91
N ASP A 350 10.39 14.62 26.54
CA ASP A 350 11.75 14.14 26.72
C ASP A 350 12.58 14.29 25.43
N LYS A 351 13.86 14.70 25.57
CA LYS A 351 14.83 14.67 24.47
C LYS A 351 15.51 13.31 24.42
N GLU A 352 15.55 12.72 23.23
CA GLU A 352 16.24 11.46 22.98
C GLU A 352 17.30 11.61 21.88
N ARG A 353 18.40 10.88 22.01
CA ARG A 353 19.43 10.84 20.98
C ARG A 353 19.07 9.80 19.92
N VAL A 354 19.11 10.19 18.65
CA VAL A 354 19.00 9.28 17.51
C VAL A 354 20.33 8.55 17.35
N GLY A 355 20.39 7.29 17.76
CA GLY A 355 21.60 6.48 17.62
C GLY A 355 21.83 6.08 16.16
N ARG A 356 21.31 4.92 15.78
CA ARG A 356 21.33 4.40 14.42
C ARG A 356 19.95 4.50 13.81
N ILE A 357 19.89 4.77 12.52
CA ILE A 357 18.65 4.68 11.75
C ILE A 357 18.82 3.53 10.77
N VAL A 358 17.84 2.65 10.70
CA VAL A 358 17.86 1.50 9.80
C VAL A 358 16.62 1.49 8.89
N ARG A 359 16.81 1.07 7.65
CA ARG A 359 15.77 0.77 6.70
C ARG A 359 15.69 -0.73 6.52
N MET A 360 14.48 -1.26 6.45
CA MET A 360 14.26 -2.69 6.28
C MET A 360 14.06 -3.02 4.80
N HIS A 361 14.89 -3.91 4.27
CA HIS A 361 14.79 -4.47 2.92
C HIS A 361 14.65 -5.99 3.04
N ALA A 362 13.42 -6.49 3.00
CA ALA A 362 13.14 -7.90 3.30
C ALA A 362 13.78 -8.33 4.65
N ASN A 363 14.66 -9.31 4.65
CA ASN A 363 15.37 -9.78 5.83
C ASN A 363 16.66 -8.98 6.13
N ASN A 364 17.01 -8.02 5.28
CA ASN A 364 18.22 -7.23 5.41
C ASN A 364 17.95 -5.87 6.05
N ARG A 365 18.92 -5.37 6.80
CA ARG A 365 18.91 -4.03 7.38
C ARG A 365 19.97 -3.20 6.71
N GLU A 366 19.61 -2.01 6.28
CA GLU A 366 20.52 -1.00 5.77
C GLU A 366 20.64 0.13 6.78
N ASP A 367 21.85 0.41 7.26
CA ASP A 367 22.10 1.62 8.04
C ASP A 367 22.03 2.84 7.14
N VAL A 368 21.22 3.82 7.52
CA VAL A 368 21.07 5.08 6.79
C VAL A 368 21.49 6.25 7.66
N THR A 369 22.09 7.26 7.05
CA THR A 369 22.56 8.46 7.76
C THR A 369 21.46 9.45 8.05
N GLU A 370 20.45 9.53 7.16
CA GLU A 370 19.30 10.43 7.31
C GLU A 370 18.05 9.82 6.70
N VAL A 371 16.88 10.28 7.16
CA VAL A 371 15.55 9.97 6.63
C VAL A 371 14.78 11.27 6.47
N GLU A 372 14.15 11.44 5.31
CA GLU A 372 13.49 12.66 4.87
C GLU A 372 11.96 12.51 4.90
N ALA A 373 11.24 13.62 4.78
CA ALA A 373 9.79 13.69 4.67
C ALA A 373 9.25 12.66 3.67
N GLY A 374 8.15 12.02 4.01
CA GLY A 374 7.50 10.99 3.20
C GLY A 374 8.04 9.57 3.40
N ASP A 375 9.15 9.38 4.10
CA ASP A 375 9.79 8.07 4.26
C ASP A 375 9.41 7.38 5.58
N ILE A 376 9.67 6.07 5.62
CA ILE A 376 9.50 5.19 6.78
C ILE A 376 10.84 4.52 7.08
N ALA A 377 11.24 4.54 8.35
CA ALA A 377 12.46 3.88 8.83
C ALA A 377 12.30 3.45 10.29
N ALA A 378 13.34 2.88 10.87
CA ALA A 378 13.38 2.56 12.28
C ALA A 378 14.61 3.19 12.96
N ILE A 379 14.40 3.77 14.15
CA ILE A 379 15.49 4.22 15.03
C ILE A 379 15.79 3.12 16.04
N VAL A 380 17.08 2.81 16.19
CA VAL A 380 17.57 1.84 17.17
C VAL A 380 17.81 2.53 18.51
N GLY A 381 17.28 1.96 19.58
CA GLY A 381 17.70 2.28 20.95
C GLY A 381 17.03 3.50 21.59
N LEU A 382 15.91 4.03 21.04
CA LEU A 382 15.09 5.02 21.75
C LEU A 382 14.51 4.38 23.02
N LYS A 383 14.83 4.96 24.19
CA LYS A 383 14.49 4.38 25.50
C LYS A 383 13.07 4.73 25.95
N GLY A 384 12.71 6.00 25.86
CA GLY A 384 11.46 6.56 26.35
C GLY A 384 10.30 6.47 25.34
N THR A 385 10.58 6.40 24.04
CA THR A 385 9.58 6.40 22.99
C THR A 385 8.74 5.12 22.98
N THR A 386 7.42 5.30 22.85
CA THR A 386 6.40 4.24 22.70
C THR A 386 5.57 4.48 21.45
N THR A 387 4.80 3.48 21.05
CA THR A 387 3.90 3.59 19.89
C THR A 387 2.88 4.71 20.10
N GLY A 388 2.66 5.53 19.05
CA GLY A 388 1.78 6.70 19.07
C GLY A 388 2.48 7.99 19.48
N ASN A 389 3.75 7.95 19.90
CA ASN A 389 4.46 9.16 20.27
C ASN A 389 4.90 9.96 19.04
N THR A 390 4.82 11.28 19.13
CA THR A 390 5.36 12.20 18.13
C THR A 390 6.84 12.48 18.42
N LEU A 391 7.64 12.38 17.38
CA LEU A 391 9.07 12.72 17.37
C LEU A 391 9.26 13.96 16.51
N CYS A 392 9.86 15.02 17.06
CA CYS A 392 9.99 16.28 16.32
C CYS A 392 11.31 17.02 16.61
N ASP A 393 11.50 18.11 15.87
CA ASP A 393 12.57 19.08 16.12
C ASP A 393 12.38 19.72 17.50
N PRO A 394 13.40 19.69 18.40
CA PRO A 394 13.30 20.29 19.73
C PRO A 394 13.00 21.80 19.74
N ASN A 395 13.36 22.52 18.68
CA ASN A 395 13.16 23.97 18.56
C ASN A 395 11.80 24.33 17.94
N ASN A 396 11.15 23.39 17.29
CA ASN A 396 9.86 23.56 16.63
C ASN A 396 8.89 22.44 17.03
N PRO A 397 8.51 22.36 18.32
CA PRO A 397 7.76 21.24 18.84
C PRO A 397 6.33 21.19 18.29
N ILE A 398 5.88 19.97 18.02
CA ILE A 398 4.51 19.65 17.58
C ILE A 398 4.10 18.30 18.17
N VAL A 399 2.84 18.12 18.46
CA VAL A 399 2.20 16.83 18.73
C VAL A 399 1.28 16.52 17.58
N LEU A 400 1.55 15.47 16.83
CA LEU A 400 0.71 15.02 15.71
C LEU A 400 -0.53 14.30 16.25
N GLU A 401 -1.68 14.61 15.70
CA GLU A 401 -2.97 14.02 16.07
C GLU A 401 -3.23 12.69 15.36
#